data_2b9c965bcadcb85f3c59c81ac7c0ba82
#
_entry.id   2b9c965bcadcb85f3c59c81ac7c0ba82
#
_cell.length_a   1.000
_cell.length_b   1.000
_cell.length_c   1.000
_cell.angle_alpha   90.00
_cell.angle_beta   90.00
_cell.angle_gamma   90.00
#
_symmetry.space_group_name_H-M   'P 1'
#
loop_
_entity.id
_entity.type
_entity.pdbx_description
1 polymer ?
#
loop_
_entity_poly.entity_id
_entity_poly.type
_entity_poly.pdbx_seq_one_letter_code
_entity_poly.pdbx_strand_id
1 'polypeptide(L)'
;MATTVLESSSVSAFCESVAIMLAAGIQTDEAVSLLGENMEDGAFKRACDAVYLRLIAGEPLAKALDGSGFFPRHVVDMVGAGEVSGRLEPTLRTLAVYYDEEGRLFAKMRSSIVYPAALLCVMSVILAFTVAVILPVFVDVYESLSGNLAAGSFNAVGASIGIGWAALAVTLVCTVVVLAMAVAMRSEGGRRSLMRAAERMPLTRNTMYQLALSRFTSALATYVASGIDTDTAMKEAVAMVDHRALRQQLEGAREAMLDLAAPKSLAQAVSESGVFEPVYARMLTIGARSGSMEDVLGRLSLTFFDGAIMKMDRLVDGVEPALAAFLTVAVGATLVSVMLPLIGIMGSIG
;
A
#
# COMPACT_ATOMS: atom_id res chain seq x y z
N MET A 1 -16.46 -21.47 9.14
CA MET A 1 -16.46 -20.12 8.51
C MET A 1 -15.03 -19.61 8.59
N ALA A 2 -14.42 -19.23 7.48
CA ALA A 2 -13.10 -18.64 7.54
C ALA A 2 -13.20 -17.31 8.30
N THR A 3 -12.56 -17.20 9.45
CA THR A 3 -12.45 -15.96 10.21
C THR A 3 -11.63 -15.00 9.38
N THR A 4 -12.26 -13.93 8.91
CA THR A 4 -11.57 -12.89 8.15
C THR A 4 -10.84 -12.01 9.16
N VAL A 5 -9.52 -11.91 9.06
CA VAL A 5 -8.71 -11.00 9.89
C VAL A 5 -9.25 -9.58 9.74
N LEU A 6 -9.28 -8.81 10.82
CA LEU A 6 -9.75 -7.43 10.83
C LEU A 6 -8.88 -6.54 9.93
N GLU A 7 -9.50 -5.53 9.32
CA GLU A 7 -8.75 -4.49 8.60
C GLU A 7 -7.90 -3.65 9.55
N SER A 8 -6.78 -3.12 9.06
CA SER A 8 -5.81 -2.35 9.87
C SER A 8 -6.45 -1.20 10.65
N SER A 9 -7.41 -0.49 10.05
CA SER A 9 -8.17 0.57 10.73
C SER A 9 -9.00 0.06 11.92
N SER A 10 -9.58 -1.14 11.79
CA SER A 10 -10.35 -1.78 12.88
C SER A 10 -9.42 -2.26 14.00
N VAL A 11 -8.27 -2.80 13.65
CA VAL A 11 -7.25 -3.21 14.64
C VAL A 11 -6.73 -1.99 15.39
N SER A 12 -6.45 -0.88 14.68
CA SER A 12 -6.03 0.39 15.30
C SER A 12 -7.08 0.89 16.28
N ALA A 13 -8.35 0.97 15.85
CA ALA A 13 -9.46 1.44 16.69
C ALA A 13 -9.63 0.56 17.94
N PHE A 14 -9.50 -0.76 17.82
CA PHE A 14 -9.52 -1.67 18.96
C PHE A 14 -8.40 -1.37 19.95
N CYS A 15 -7.15 -1.32 19.47
CA CYS A 15 -5.99 -1.09 20.32
C CYS A 15 -6.03 0.28 21.00
N GLU A 16 -6.42 1.33 20.27
CA GLU A 16 -6.52 2.70 20.81
C GLU A 16 -7.60 2.80 21.88
N SER A 17 -8.81 2.27 21.60
CA SER A 17 -9.92 2.33 22.55
C SER A 17 -9.62 1.56 23.82
N VAL A 18 -9.07 0.36 23.72
CA VAL A 18 -8.68 -0.44 24.90
C VAL A 18 -7.55 0.28 25.66
N ALA A 19 -6.55 0.85 24.98
CA ALA A 19 -5.48 1.60 25.65
C ALA A 19 -6.00 2.80 26.43
N ILE A 20 -6.94 3.57 25.86
CA ILE A 20 -7.57 4.72 26.54
C ILE A 20 -8.35 4.26 27.80
N MET A 21 -9.10 3.18 27.70
CA MET A 21 -9.88 2.66 28.83
C MET A 21 -8.99 2.07 29.93
N LEU A 22 -7.90 1.38 29.57
CA LEU A 22 -6.89 0.94 30.53
C LEU A 22 -6.19 2.11 31.24
N ALA A 23 -5.87 3.17 30.51
CA ALA A 23 -5.31 4.41 31.10
C ALA A 23 -6.28 5.09 32.07
N ALA A 24 -7.58 4.93 31.87
CA ALA A 24 -8.64 5.38 32.78
C ALA A 24 -8.88 4.42 33.97
N GLY A 25 -8.15 3.30 34.04
CA GLY A 25 -8.27 2.32 35.13
C GLY A 25 -9.38 1.29 34.92
N ILE A 26 -9.99 1.20 33.74
CA ILE A 26 -11.00 0.22 33.40
C ILE A 26 -10.29 -1.14 33.16
N GLN A 27 -10.89 -2.24 33.62
CA GLN A 27 -10.31 -3.57 33.42
C GLN A 27 -10.44 -4.01 31.94
N THR A 28 -9.56 -4.90 31.51
CA THR A 28 -9.45 -5.30 30.09
C THR A 28 -10.74 -5.95 29.56
N ASP A 29 -11.39 -6.79 30.37
CA ASP A 29 -12.66 -7.45 30.02
C ASP A 29 -13.80 -6.45 29.88
N GLU A 30 -13.92 -5.52 30.82
CA GLU A 30 -14.90 -4.44 30.79
C GLU A 30 -14.65 -3.51 29.59
N ALA A 31 -13.39 -3.14 29.31
CA ALA A 31 -13.02 -2.32 28.17
C ALA A 31 -13.44 -2.95 26.83
N VAL A 32 -13.19 -4.24 26.65
CA VAL A 32 -13.59 -4.97 25.43
C VAL A 32 -15.10 -5.11 25.32
N SER A 33 -15.82 -5.33 26.44
CA SER A 33 -17.27 -5.37 26.47
C SER A 33 -17.89 -4.06 26.03
N LEU A 34 -17.47 -2.94 26.65
CA LEU A 34 -17.94 -1.58 26.30
C LEU A 34 -17.71 -1.23 24.83
N LEU A 35 -16.58 -1.69 24.27
CA LEU A 35 -16.27 -1.45 22.87
C LEU A 35 -17.21 -2.19 21.91
N GLY A 36 -17.68 -3.40 22.30
CA GLY A 36 -18.63 -4.20 21.52
C GLY A 36 -20.09 -3.73 21.61
N GLU A 37 -20.51 -3.15 22.75
CA GLU A 37 -21.92 -2.85 23.04
C GLU A 37 -22.58 -1.87 22.07
N ASN A 38 -21.85 -0.86 21.58
CA ASN A 38 -22.40 0.22 20.76
C ASN A 38 -22.12 0.06 19.25
N MET A 39 -21.70 -1.14 18.82
CA MET A 39 -21.36 -1.40 17.42
C MET A 39 -22.48 -2.14 16.69
N GLU A 40 -22.68 -1.79 15.41
CA GLU A 40 -23.55 -2.55 14.51
C GLU A 40 -22.97 -3.94 14.25
N ASP A 41 -23.83 -4.92 13.91
CA ASP A 41 -23.43 -6.28 13.60
C ASP A 41 -22.45 -6.34 12.43
N GLY A 42 -21.16 -6.49 12.75
CA GLY A 42 -20.07 -6.50 11.80
C GLY A 42 -18.93 -7.44 12.25
N ALA A 43 -17.88 -7.50 11.47
CA ALA A 43 -16.68 -8.29 11.81
C ALA A 43 -16.03 -7.79 13.10
N PHE A 44 -16.04 -6.48 13.33
CA PHE A 44 -15.47 -5.85 14.51
C PHE A 44 -16.21 -6.23 15.79
N LYS A 45 -17.56 -6.17 15.79
CA LYS A 45 -18.37 -6.60 16.94
C LYS A 45 -18.13 -8.06 17.27
N ARG A 46 -18.19 -8.94 16.27
CA ARG A 46 -17.92 -10.36 16.46
C ARG A 46 -16.53 -10.64 17.04
N ALA A 47 -15.53 -9.83 16.65
CA ALA A 47 -14.19 -9.92 17.22
C ALA A 47 -14.18 -9.52 18.71
N CYS A 48 -14.81 -8.39 19.07
CA CYS A 48 -14.94 -7.95 20.46
C CYS A 48 -15.68 -9.00 21.30
N ASP A 49 -16.81 -9.52 20.83
CA ASP A 49 -17.60 -10.53 21.53
C ASP A 49 -16.79 -11.83 21.75
N ALA A 50 -16.04 -12.27 20.72
CA ALA A 50 -15.20 -13.47 20.82
C ALA A 50 -14.03 -13.30 21.81
N VAL A 51 -13.42 -12.12 21.85
CA VAL A 51 -12.35 -11.79 22.81
C VAL A 51 -12.94 -11.68 24.22
N TYR A 52 -14.06 -10.98 24.40
CA TYR A 52 -14.72 -10.82 25.69
C TYR A 52 -15.06 -12.16 26.34
N LEU A 53 -15.67 -13.09 25.59
CA LEU A 53 -16.02 -14.42 26.09
C LEU A 53 -14.82 -15.19 26.65
N ARG A 54 -13.63 -14.98 26.11
CA ARG A 54 -12.38 -15.60 26.58
C ARG A 54 -11.80 -14.89 27.79
N LEU A 55 -11.90 -13.55 27.83
CA LEU A 55 -11.44 -12.76 28.98
C LEU A 55 -12.22 -13.10 30.24
N ILE A 56 -13.57 -13.22 30.15
CA ILE A 56 -14.39 -13.63 31.30
C ILE A 56 -14.15 -15.10 31.73
N ALA A 57 -13.61 -15.94 30.83
CA ALA A 57 -13.14 -17.26 31.16
C ALA A 57 -11.76 -17.28 31.86
N GLY A 58 -11.16 -16.12 32.09
CA GLY A 58 -9.86 -15.94 32.75
C GLY A 58 -8.64 -16.11 31.84
N GLU A 59 -8.84 -16.11 30.52
CA GLU A 59 -7.70 -16.12 29.59
C GLU A 59 -7.03 -14.73 29.55
N PRO A 60 -5.67 -14.63 29.46
CA PRO A 60 -4.99 -13.37 29.20
C PRO A 60 -5.36 -12.81 27.82
N LEU A 61 -5.26 -11.47 27.65
CA LEU A 61 -5.69 -10.77 26.43
C LEU A 61 -5.01 -11.34 25.17
N ALA A 62 -3.70 -11.60 25.22
CA ALA A 62 -2.98 -12.16 24.09
C ALA A 62 -3.57 -13.51 23.63
N LYS A 63 -3.92 -14.40 24.56
CA LYS A 63 -4.58 -15.69 24.24
C LYS A 63 -5.99 -15.50 23.75
N ALA A 64 -6.73 -14.54 24.31
CA ALA A 64 -8.08 -14.22 23.88
C ALA A 64 -8.09 -13.69 22.43
N LEU A 65 -7.13 -12.84 22.07
CA LEU A 65 -6.95 -12.34 20.71
C LEU A 65 -6.58 -13.45 19.72
N ASP A 66 -5.59 -14.31 20.05
CA ASP A 66 -5.17 -15.45 19.22
C ASP A 66 -6.34 -16.40 18.96
N GLY A 67 -7.01 -16.79 20.04
CA GLY A 67 -8.12 -17.72 19.97
C GLY A 67 -9.39 -17.18 19.30
N SER A 68 -9.54 -15.87 19.15
CA SER A 68 -10.62 -15.24 18.38
C SER A 68 -10.42 -15.42 16.86
N GLY A 69 -9.16 -15.49 16.41
CA GLY A 69 -8.78 -15.61 14.99
C GLY A 69 -9.03 -14.37 14.14
N PHE A 70 -9.42 -13.24 14.73
CA PHE A 70 -9.70 -11.99 14.02
C PHE A 70 -8.50 -11.05 13.98
N PHE A 71 -7.48 -11.26 14.81
CA PHE A 71 -6.34 -10.34 14.92
C PHE A 71 -5.10 -10.89 14.23
N PRO A 72 -4.26 -10.00 13.63
CA PRO A 72 -2.98 -10.39 13.06
C PRO A 72 -2.05 -10.98 14.14
N ARG A 73 -1.21 -11.94 13.76
CA ARG A 73 -0.26 -12.58 14.66
C ARG A 73 0.63 -11.58 15.40
N HIS A 74 1.06 -10.53 14.71
CA HIS A 74 1.86 -9.47 15.29
C HIS A 74 1.19 -8.79 16.51
N VAL A 75 -0.12 -8.51 16.42
CA VAL A 75 -0.88 -7.93 17.56
C VAL A 75 -0.83 -8.87 18.76
N VAL A 76 -1.06 -10.17 18.52
CA VAL A 76 -1.05 -11.20 19.56
C VAL A 76 0.30 -11.27 20.26
N ASP A 77 1.39 -11.33 19.47
CA ASP A 77 2.74 -11.47 20.00
C ASP A 77 3.16 -10.22 20.81
N MET A 78 2.79 -9.02 20.31
CA MET A 78 3.08 -7.75 21.00
C MET A 78 2.27 -7.57 22.28
N VAL A 79 0.97 -7.86 22.24
CA VAL A 79 0.10 -7.80 23.42
C VAL A 79 0.59 -8.78 24.48
N GLY A 80 1.01 -9.99 24.07
CA GLY A 80 1.58 -10.97 24.99
C GLY A 80 2.87 -10.47 25.68
N ALA A 81 3.74 -9.80 24.93
CA ALA A 81 4.93 -9.18 25.49
C ALA A 81 4.56 -8.02 26.46
N GLY A 82 3.59 -7.18 26.10
CA GLY A 82 3.07 -6.10 26.93
C GLY A 82 2.42 -6.61 28.24
N GLU A 83 1.67 -7.71 28.19
CA GLU A 83 1.10 -8.35 29.38
C GLU A 83 2.18 -8.85 30.33
N VAL A 84 3.15 -9.61 29.82
CA VAL A 84 4.26 -10.16 30.63
C VAL A 84 5.10 -9.07 31.27
N SER A 85 5.36 -7.98 30.55
CA SER A 85 6.15 -6.84 31.04
C SER A 85 5.35 -5.87 31.91
N GLY A 86 4.02 -6.03 32.04
CA GLY A 86 3.16 -5.07 32.74
C GLY A 86 3.00 -3.72 32.02
N ARG A 87 3.32 -3.66 30.71
CA ARG A 87 3.27 -2.46 29.88
C ARG A 87 2.20 -2.55 28.78
N LEU A 88 1.05 -3.15 29.10
CA LEU A 88 -0.02 -3.42 28.15
C LEU A 88 -0.57 -2.12 27.51
N GLU A 89 -0.84 -1.09 28.31
CA GLU A 89 -1.38 0.20 27.83
C GLU A 89 -0.46 0.86 26.79
N PRO A 90 0.84 1.12 27.06
CA PRO A 90 1.71 1.72 26.06
C PRO A 90 1.91 0.83 24.83
N THR A 91 1.92 -0.49 25.00
CA THR A 91 2.01 -1.43 23.88
C THR A 91 0.80 -1.33 22.95
N LEU A 92 -0.42 -1.30 23.50
CA LEU A 92 -1.64 -1.11 22.72
C LEU A 92 -1.67 0.24 22.02
N ARG A 93 -1.23 1.31 22.67
CA ARG A 93 -1.13 2.65 22.07
C ARG A 93 -0.19 2.67 20.87
N THR A 94 0.95 2.01 20.97
CA THR A 94 1.91 1.94 19.89
C THR A 94 1.40 1.06 18.73
N LEU A 95 0.72 -0.04 19.05
CA LEU A 95 0.02 -0.85 18.04
C LEU A 95 -1.08 -0.08 17.32
N ALA A 96 -1.81 0.78 18.04
CA ALA A 96 -2.84 1.63 17.45
C ALA A 96 -2.24 2.57 16.39
N VAL A 97 -1.14 3.25 16.72
CA VAL A 97 -0.42 4.12 15.77
C VAL A 97 0.09 3.34 14.57
N TYR A 98 0.71 2.16 14.78
CA TYR A 98 1.21 1.32 13.71
C TYR A 98 0.11 0.90 12.71
N TYR A 99 -1.03 0.44 13.22
CA TYR A 99 -2.14 0.00 12.38
C TYR A 99 -2.93 1.16 11.76
N ASP A 100 -2.94 2.35 12.37
CA ASP A 100 -3.47 3.56 11.75
C ASP A 100 -2.62 3.99 10.55
N GLU A 101 -1.29 4.02 10.69
CA GLU A 101 -0.36 4.26 9.58
C GLU A 101 -0.57 3.25 8.44
N GLU A 102 -0.67 1.97 8.78
CA GLU A 102 -0.92 0.91 7.80
C GLU A 102 -2.28 1.10 7.10
N GLY A 103 -3.33 1.44 7.85
CA GLY A 103 -4.66 1.74 7.32
C GLY A 103 -4.66 2.93 6.36
N ARG A 104 -4.01 4.03 6.74
CA ARG A 104 -3.85 5.23 5.90
C ARG A 104 -3.12 4.91 4.60
N LEU A 105 -2.05 4.11 4.67
CA LEU A 105 -1.33 3.69 3.49
C LEU A 105 -2.24 2.95 2.51
N PHE A 106 -2.99 1.94 2.98
CA PHE A 106 -3.88 1.18 2.12
C PHE A 106 -5.04 2.02 1.57
N ALA A 107 -5.60 2.92 2.38
CA ALA A 107 -6.60 3.88 1.93
C ALA A 107 -6.06 4.78 0.81
N LYS A 108 -4.84 5.29 0.96
CA LYS A 108 -4.15 6.11 -0.04
C LYS A 108 -3.87 5.34 -1.33
N MET A 109 -3.33 4.12 -1.23
CA MET A 109 -3.11 3.26 -2.40
C MET A 109 -4.41 2.99 -3.15
N ARG A 110 -5.50 2.73 -2.45
CA ARG A 110 -6.81 2.50 -3.05
C ARG A 110 -7.34 3.74 -3.77
N SER A 111 -7.29 4.91 -3.13
CA SER A 111 -7.76 6.16 -3.73
C SER A 111 -6.97 6.53 -4.97
N SER A 112 -5.65 6.29 -4.96
CA SER A 112 -4.76 6.56 -6.08
C SER A 112 -5.05 5.72 -7.34
N ILE A 113 -5.72 4.57 -7.20
CA ILE A 113 -6.06 3.69 -8.33
C ILE A 113 -7.47 4.01 -8.89
N VAL A 114 -8.38 4.53 -8.06
CA VAL A 114 -9.77 4.76 -8.46
C VAL A 114 -9.89 5.79 -9.58
N TYR A 115 -9.16 6.91 -9.47
CA TYR A 115 -9.21 7.98 -10.48
C TYR A 115 -8.68 7.53 -11.85
N PRO A 116 -7.47 6.94 -11.99
CA PRO A 116 -7.00 6.40 -13.27
C PRO A 116 -7.91 5.30 -13.83
N ALA A 117 -8.49 4.45 -12.98
CA ALA A 117 -9.41 3.42 -13.43
C ALA A 117 -10.68 4.02 -14.05
N ALA A 118 -11.29 5.02 -13.39
CA ALA A 118 -12.48 5.68 -13.90
C ALA A 118 -12.18 6.39 -15.24
N LEU A 119 -11.06 7.11 -15.32
CA LEU A 119 -10.63 7.80 -16.54
C LEU A 119 -10.43 6.82 -17.71
N LEU A 120 -9.69 5.73 -17.47
CA LEU A 120 -9.45 4.69 -18.49
C LEU A 120 -10.74 4.00 -18.92
N CYS A 121 -11.69 3.77 -18.01
CA CYS A 121 -13.00 3.21 -18.37
C CYS A 121 -13.78 4.14 -19.33
N VAL A 122 -13.86 5.42 -19.01
CA VAL A 122 -14.52 6.42 -19.85
C VAL A 122 -13.85 6.49 -21.22
N MET A 123 -12.52 6.53 -21.25
CA MET A 123 -11.73 6.54 -22.47
C MET A 123 -11.96 5.29 -23.32
N SER A 124 -11.99 4.12 -22.70
CA SER A 124 -12.24 2.85 -23.42
C SER A 124 -13.61 2.86 -24.10
N VAL A 125 -14.63 3.43 -23.45
CA VAL A 125 -15.97 3.57 -24.03
C VAL A 125 -15.96 4.52 -25.23
N ILE A 126 -15.33 5.69 -25.10
CA ILE A 126 -15.24 6.68 -26.19
C ILE A 126 -14.46 6.10 -27.37
N LEU A 127 -13.30 5.48 -27.14
CA LEU A 127 -12.50 4.86 -28.18
C LEU A 127 -13.23 3.69 -28.85
N ALA A 128 -13.91 2.86 -28.07
CA ALA A 128 -14.71 1.76 -28.60
C ALA A 128 -15.83 2.27 -29.52
N PHE A 129 -16.55 3.32 -29.09
CA PHE A 129 -17.58 3.95 -29.94
C PHE A 129 -16.96 4.56 -31.20
N THR A 130 -15.84 5.24 -31.09
CA THR A 130 -15.16 5.85 -32.26
C THR A 130 -14.73 4.79 -33.28
N VAL A 131 -14.10 3.70 -32.81
CA VAL A 131 -13.57 2.65 -33.69
C VAL A 131 -14.67 1.76 -34.22
N ALA A 132 -15.72 1.47 -33.45
CA ALA A 132 -16.78 0.53 -33.87
C ALA A 132 -17.90 1.20 -34.67
N VAL A 133 -18.16 2.50 -34.49
CA VAL A 133 -19.27 3.22 -35.12
C VAL A 133 -18.77 4.29 -36.06
N ILE A 134 -17.93 5.19 -35.60
CA ILE A 134 -17.49 6.35 -36.39
C ILE A 134 -16.58 5.91 -37.55
N LEU A 135 -15.56 5.09 -37.25
CA LEU A 135 -14.57 4.70 -38.25
C LEU A 135 -15.18 3.92 -39.44
N PRO A 136 -16.06 2.93 -39.27
CA PRO A 136 -16.71 2.22 -40.38
C PRO A 136 -17.54 3.16 -41.25
N VAL A 137 -18.32 4.07 -40.67
CA VAL A 137 -19.12 5.05 -41.42
C VAL A 137 -18.25 5.88 -42.36
N PHE A 138 -17.08 6.33 -41.87
CA PHE A 138 -16.16 7.08 -42.73
C PHE A 138 -15.52 6.23 -43.83
N VAL A 139 -15.24 4.96 -43.55
CA VAL A 139 -14.71 4.01 -44.54
C VAL A 139 -15.76 3.76 -45.64
N ASP A 140 -17.02 3.52 -45.27
CA ASP A 140 -18.11 3.30 -46.21
C ASP A 140 -18.37 4.53 -47.11
N VAL A 141 -18.34 5.73 -46.53
CA VAL A 141 -18.44 6.99 -47.28
C VAL A 141 -17.26 7.13 -48.25
N TYR A 142 -16.05 6.78 -47.80
CA TYR A 142 -14.87 6.83 -48.65
C TYR A 142 -14.97 5.86 -49.83
N GLU A 143 -15.36 4.61 -49.59
CA GLU A 143 -15.54 3.61 -50.62
C GLU A 143 -16.61 4.02 -51.64
N SER A 144 -17.70 4.63 -51.17
CA SER A 144 -18.78 5.10 -52.06
C SER A 144 -18.38 6.29 -52.97
N LEU A 145 -17.46 7.14 -52.49
CA LEU A 145 -17.01 8.35 -53.22
C LEU A 145 -15.80 8.11 -54.15
N SER A 146 -14.92 7.17 -53.79
CA SER A 146 -13.66 6.97 -54.50
C SER A 146 -13.73 6.06 -55.71
N GLY A 147 -14.79 5.28 -55.89
CA GLY A 147 -14.97 4.41 -57.06
C GLY A 147 -13.72 3.59 -57.43
N ASN A 148 -13.57 3.26 -58.74
CA ASN A 148 -12.43 2.44 -59.20
C ASN A 148 -11.06 3.17 -59.28
N LEU A 149 -10.93 4.41 -58.75
CA LEU A 149 -9.71 5.23 -58.84
C LEU A 149 -8.73 5.04 -57.64
N ALA A 150 -9.02 4.18 -56.69
CA ALA A 150 -8.42 4.14 -55.36
C ALA A 150 -7.24 3.16 -55.16
N ALA A 151 -6.54 2.72 -56.20
CA ALA A 151 -5.43 1.77 -56.05
C ALA A 151 -4.23 2.29 -55.22
N GLY A 152 -4.09 3.62 -55.06
CA GLY A 152 -3.02 4.21 -54.27
C GLY A 152 -3.38 4.59 -52.82
N SER A 153 -4.68 4.77 -52.54
CA SER A 153 -5.16 5.24 -51.22
C SER A 153 -5.58 4.08 -50.29
N PHE A 154 -5.59 2.85 -50.77
CA PHE A 154 -5.93 1.65 -49.99
C PHE A 154 -4.99 1.44 -48.79
N ASN A 155 -3.73 1.81 -48.92
CA ASN A 155 -2.74 1.75 -47.83
C ASN A 155 -3.02 2.76 -46.67
N ALA A 156 -3.57 3.94 -47.01
CA ALA A 156 -3.85 4.96 -45.98
C ALA A 156 -5.08 4.60 -45.14
N VAL A 157 -6.13 4.03 -45.76
CA VAL A 157 -7.34 3.57 -45.08
C VAL A 157 -7.03 2.35 -44.20
N GLY A 158 -6.28 1.39 -44.72
CA GLY A 158 -5.83 0.23 -43.93
C GLY A 158 -4.95 0.62 -42.74
N ALA A 159 -4.07 1.58 -42.92
CA ALA A 159 -3.23 2.12 -41.83
C ALA A 159 -4.09 2.83 -40.76
N SER A 160 -5.10 3.61 -41.16
CA SER A 160 -5.96 4.32 -40.21
C SER A 160 -6.79 3.37 -39.36
N ILE A 161 -7.36 2.33 -39.96
CA ILE A 161 -8.09 1.26 -39.24
C ILE A 161 -7.13 0.55 -38.27
N GLY A 162 -5.92 0.22 -38.70
CA GLY A 162 -4.90 -0.42 -37.86
C GLY A 162 -4.51 0.41 -36.64
N ILE A 163 -4.32 1.72 -36.80
CA ILE A 163 -4.01 2.65 -35.70
C ILE A 163 -5.17 2.73 -34.69
N GLY A 164 -6.42 2.81 -35.18
CA GLY A 164 -7.61 2.86 -34.33
C GLY A 164 -7.77 1.59 -33.46
N TRP A 165 -7.63 0.41 -34.08
CA TRP A 165 -7.68 -0.86 -33.35
C TRP A 165 -6.50 -1.05 -32.41
N ALA A 166 -5.30 -0.61 -32.78
CA ALA A 166 -4.14 -0.65 -31.89
C ALA A 166 -4.33 0.25 -30.65
N ALA A 167 -4.82 1.48 -30.84
CA ALA A 167 -5.12 2.39 -29.74
C ALA A 167 -6.19 1.81 -28.79
N LEU A 168 -7.27 1.24 -29.36
CA LEU A 168 -8.31 0.56 -28.58
C LEU A 168 -7.74 -0.63 -27.79
N ALA A 169 -6.94 -1.48 -28.43
CA ALA A 169 -6.36 -2.65 -27.78
C ALA A 169 -5.44 -2.24 -26.61
N VAL A 170 -4.57 -1.25 -26.80
CA VAL A 170 -3.69 -0.74 -25.75
C VAL A 170 -4.50 -0.16 -24.58
N THR A 171 -5.51 0.66 -24.87
CA THR A 171 -6.35 1.26 -23.83
C THR A 171 -7.13 0.18 -23.07
N LEU A 172 -7.65 -0.82 -23.74
CA LEU A 172 -8.38 -1.92 -23.12
C LEU A 172 -7.47 -2.78 -22.24
N VAL A 173 -6.25 -3.07 -22.69
CA VAL A 173 -5.25 -3.78 -21.88
C VAL A 173 -4.89 -2.97 -20.63
N CYS A 174 -4.64 -1.67 -20.77
CA CYS A 174 -4.37 -0.80 -19.61
C CYS A 174 -5.54 -0.78 -18.63
N THR A 175 -6.78 -0.69 -19.12
CA THR A 175 -7.99 -0.71 -18.29
C THR A 175 -8.12 -2.02 -17.53
N VAL A 176 -7.93 -3.16 -18.21
CA VAL A 176 -7.98 -4.50 -17.58
C VAL A 176 -6.89 -4.64 -16.51
N VAL A 177 -5.66 -4.18 -16.77
CA VAL A 177 -4.56 -4.24 -15.82
C VAL A 177 -4.88 -3.40 -14.58
N VAL A 178 -5.38 -2.18 -14.74
CA VAL A 178 -5.73 -1.30 -13.60
C VAL A 178 -6.91 -1.87 -12.81
N LEU A 179 -7.94 -2.41 -13.48
CA LEU A 179 -9.05 -3.07 -12.79
C LEU A 179 -8.61 -4.34 -12.06
N ALA A 180 -7.74 -5.16 -12.66
CA ALA A 180 -7.17 -6.33 -12.01
C ALA A 180 -6.37 -5.94 -10.76
N MET A 181 -5.61 -4.84 -10.83
CA MET A 181 -4.88 -4.28 -9.69
C MET A 181 -5.84 -3.82 -8.59
N ALA A 182 -6.93 -3.11 -8.95
CA ALA A 182 -7.96 -2.67 -8.01
C ALA A 182 -8.67 -3.85 -7.30
N VAL A 183 -8.96 -4.92 -8.04
CA VAL A 183 -9.56 -6.15 -7.47
C VAL A 183 -8.54 -6.90 -6.60
N ALA A 184 -7.29 -7.00 -7.03
CA ALA A 184 -6.24 -7.66 -6.26
C ALA A 184 -6.00 -6.97 -4.90
N MET A 185 -6.17 -5.64 -4.83
CA MET A 185 -6.07 -4.90 -3.55
C MET A 185 -7.17 -5.25 -2.54
N ARG A 186 -8.25 -5.90 -2.96
CA ARG A 186 -9.33 -6.35 -2.06
C ARG A 186 -8.99 -7.64 -1.32
N SER A 187 -8.00 -8.41 -1.78
CA SER A 187 -7.59 -9.66 -1.16
C SER A 187 -6.20 -9.54 -0.53
N GLU A 188 -5.98 -10.15 0.64
CA GLU A 188 -4.67 -10.14 1.32
C GLU A 188 -3.56 -10.75 0.45
N GLY A 189 -3.84 -11.84 -0.25
CA GLY A 189 -2.90 -12.48 -1.17
C GLY A 189 -2.54 -11.59 -2.36
N GLY A 190 -3.52 -10.87 -2.92
CA GLY A 190 -3.31 -9.90 -3.99
C GLY A 190 -2.49 -8.70 -3.52
N ARG A 191 -2.75 -8.21 -2.32
CA ARG A 191 -2.01 -7.11 -1.68
C ARG A 191 -0.52 -7.44 -1.51
N ARG A 192 -0.21 -8.63 -1.00
CA ARG A 192 1.18 -9.13 -0.87
C ARG A 192 1.86 -9.32 -2.23
N SER A 193 1.10 -9.76 -3.24
CA SER A 193 1.64 -9.93 -4.60
C SER A 193 1.95 -8.58 -5.26
N LEU A 194 1.07 -7.59 -5.10
CA LEU A 194 1.27 -6.24 -5.61
C LEU A 194 2.45 -5.53 -4.95
N MET A 195 2.61 -5.66 -3.62
CA MET A 195 3.79 -5.13 -2.92
C MET A 195 5.08 -5.72 -3.46
N ARG A 196 5.15 -7.04 -3.64
CA ARG A 196 6.33 -7.70 -4.22
C ARG A 196 6.61 -7.27 -5.68
N ALA A 197 5.55 -7.01 -6.45
CA ALA A 197 5.71 -6.49 -7.80
C ALA A 197 6.23 -5.04 -7.77
N ALA A 198 5.70 -4.20 -6.88
CA ALA A 198 6.15 -2.82 -6.69
C ALA A 198 7.62 -2.72 -6.24
N GLU A 199 8.11 -3.64 -5.41
CA GLU A 199 9.52 -3.70 -5.03
C GLU A 199 10.47 -3.96 -6.21
N ARG A 200 10.00 -4.66 -7.24
CA ARG A 200 10.81 -4.97 -8.44
C ARG A 200 10.85 -3.83 -9.44
N MET A 201 9.89 -2.92 -9.40
CA MET A 201 9.85 -1.78 -10.31
C MET A 201 10.82 -0.69 -9.85
N PRO A 202 11.71 -0.18 -10.71
CA PRO A 202 12.71 0.83 -10.33
C PRO A 202 12.07 2.13 -9.83
N LEU A 203 10.88 2.45 -10.32
CA LEU A 203 10.16 3.68 -9.98
C LEU A 203 9.60 3.66 -8.55
N THR A 204 9.14 2.52 -8.06
CA THR A 204 8.51 2.34 -6.75
C THR A 204 9.47 1.81 -5.68
N ARG A 205 10.64 1.29 -6.08
CA ARG A 205 11.62 0.66 -5.18
C ARG A 205 12.01 1.56 -3.99
N ASN A 206 12.25 2.84 -4.25
CA ASN A 206 12.67 3.78 -3.21
C ASN A 206 11.54 4.11 -2.21
N THR A 207 10.31 4.14 -2.69
CA THR A 207 9.11 4.31 -1.85
C THR A 207 8.88 3.08 -0.98
N MET A 208 9.03 1.87 -1.56
CA MET A 208 8.91 0.62 -0.82
C MET A 208 10.01 0.45 0.24
N TYR A 209 11.23 0.92 -0.06
CA TYR A 209 12.32 0.95 0.91
C TYR A 209 11.99 1.84 2.12
N GLN A 210 11.49 3.06 1.90
CA GLN A 210 11.11 3.97 2.99
C GLN A 210 9.93 3.44 3.81
N LEU A 211 8.96 2.81 3.15
CA LEU A 211 7.84 2.17 3.83
C LEU A 211 8.31 1.01 4.71
N ALA A 212 9.21 0.17 4.20
CA ALA A 212 9.79 -0.92 4.98
C ALA A 212 10.62 -0.39 6.16
N LEU A 213 11.31 0.75 5.96
CA LEU A 213 12.07 1.42 7.02
C LEU A 213 11.15 2.00 8.10
N SER A 214 10.02 2.61 7.73
CA SER A 214 9.00 3.06 8.67
C SER A 214 8.46 1.88 9.50
N ARG A 215 8.08 0.78 8.86
CA ARG A 215 7.59 -0.42 9.55
C ARG A 215 8.61 -1.01 10.52
N PHE A 216 9.86 -1.11 10.09
CA PHE A 216 10.95 -1.54 10.98
C PHE A 216 11.08 -0.63 12.20
N THR A 217 11.10 0.68 11.97
CA THR A 217 11.30 1.66 13.04
C THR A 217 10.12 1.69 14.01
N SER A 218 8.89 1.56 13.49
CA SER A 218 7.67 1.46 14.29
C SER A 218 7.65 0.19 15.14
N ALA A 219 7.95 -0.96 14.53
CA ALA A 219 8.05 -2.22 15.25
C ALA A 219 9.12 -2.16 16.35
N LEU A 220 10.31 -1.64 16.01
CA LEU A 220 11.39 -1.51 16.98
C LEU A 220 11.02 -0.55 18.14
N ALA A 221 10.35 0.57 17.83
CA ALA A 221 9.81 1.48 18.84
C ALA A 221 8.85 0.75 19.79
N THR A 222 7.95 -0.04 19.24
CA THR A 222 6.96 -0.80 19.99
C THR A 222 7.61 -1.83 20.90
N TYR A 223 8.59 -2.58 20.40
CA TYR A 223 9.30 -3.57 21.24
C TYR A 223 10.12 -2.91 22.35
N VAL A 224 10.79 -1.80 22.05
CA VAL A 224 11.54 -1.02 23.06
C VAL A 224 10.58 -0.42 24.10
N ALA A 225 9.44 0.13 23.67
CA ALA A 225 8.39 0.65 24.55
C ALA A 225 7.84 -0.43 25.48
N SER A 226 7.72 -1.66 25.00
CA SER A 226 7.27 -2.81 25.80
C SER A 226 8.31 -3.33 26.79
N GLY A 227 9.52 -2.75 26.81
CA GLY A 227 10.58 -3.14 27.74
C GLY A 227 11.27 -4.47 27.40
N ILE A 228 11.09 -4.95 26.16
CA ILE A 228 11.77 -6.14 25.64
C ILE A 228 13.26 -5.81 25.46
N ASP A 229 14.12 -6.78 25.71
CA ASP A 229 15.54 -6.61 25.51
C ASP A 229 15.89 -6.23 24.07
N THR A 230 16.95 -5.45 23.87
CA THR A 230 17.26 -4.84 22.57
C THR A 230 17.62 -5.83 21.48
N ASP A 231 18.18 -7.02 21.81
CA ASP A 231 18.46 -8.07 20.81
C ASP A 231 17.18 -8.72 20.34
N THR A 232 16.31 -9.09 21.26
CA THR A 232 14.98 -9.66 20.93
C THR A 232 14.15 -8.63 20.17
N ALA A 233 14.14 -7.36 20.60
CA ALA A 233 13.45 -6.28 19.90
C ALA A 233 13.96 -6.13 18.45
N MET A 234 15.26 -6.14 18.24
CA MET A 234 15.88 -6.07 16.91
C MET A 234 15.52 -7.28 16.05
N LYS A 235 15.58 -8.50 16.61
CA LYS A 235 15.22 -9.75 15.93
C LYS A 235 13.79 -9.73 15.41
N GLU A 236 12.84 -9.39 16.27
CA GLU A 236 11.42 -9.38 15.93
C GLU A 236 11.08 -8.24 14.96
N ALA A 237 11.68 -7.06 15.14
CA ALA A 237 11.50 -5.94 14.22
C ALA A 237 12.04 -6.26 12.80
N VAL A 238 13.19 -6.93 12.70
CA VAL A 238 13.75 -7.38 11.41
C VAL A 238 12.86 -8.42 10.72
N ALA A 239 12.26 -9.32 11.50
CA ALA A 239 11.34 -10.34 10.97
C ALA A 239 10.10 -9.73 10.28
N MET A 240 9.69 -8.52 10.67
CA MET A 240 8.57 -7.79 10.08
C MET A 240 8.91 -7.07 8.77
N VAL A 241 10.19 -6.96 8.41
CA VAL A 241 10.63 -6.28 7.20
C VAL A 241 10.44 -7.18 5.99
N ASP A 242 9.55 -6.83 5.08
CA ASP A 242 9.33 -7.57 3.83
C ASP A 242 10.39 -7.26 2.76
N HIS A 243 10.98 -6.05 2.79
CA HIS A 243 11.95 -5.58 1.79
C HIS A 243 13.31 -6.29 1.94
N ARG A 244 13.65 -7.15 0.97
CA ARG A 244 14.80 -8.06 1.04
C ARG A 244 16.14 -7.36 1.31
N ALA A 245 16.43 -6.26 0.60
CA ALA A 245 17.71 -5.56 0.76
C ALA A 245 17.83 -4.89 2.13
N LEU A 246 16.75 -4.30 2.65
CA LEU A 246 16.71 -3.70 3.97
C LEU A 246 16.87 -4.77 5.06
N ARG A 247 16.14 -5.89 4.93
CA ARG A 247 16.26 -7.02 5.86
C ARG A 247 17.70 -7.50 5.98
N GLN A 248 18.39 -7.70 4.86
CA GLN A 248 19.77 -8.16 4.86
C GLN A 248 20.73 -7.17 5.56
N GLN A 249 20.53 -5.85 5.37
CA GLN A 249 21.33 -4.83 6.06
C GLN A 249 21.06 -4.84 7.58
N LEU A 250 19.80 -5.00 7.98
CA LEU A 250 19.40 -5.05 9.39
C LEU A 250 19.84 -6.37 10.07
N GLU A 251 19.83 -7.49 9.36
CA GLU A 251 20.41 -8.75 9.86
C GLU A 251 21.91 -8.61 10.13
N GLY A 252 22.66 -7.95 9.25
CA GLY A 252 24.06 -7.61 9.49
C GLY A 252 24.25 -6.68 10.70
N ALA A 253 23.36 -5.71 10.91
CA ALA A 253 23.40 -4.87 12.11
C ALA A 253 23.14 -5.70 13.38
N ARG A 254 22.20 -6.64 13.33
CA ARG A 254 21.93 -7.55 14.44
C ARG A 254 23.11 -8.46 14.74
N GLU A 255 23.76 -9.03 13.72
CA GLU A 255 24.98 -9.82 13.91
C GLU A 255 26.09 -9.00 14.60
N ALA A 256 26.24 -7.72 14.26
CA ALA A 256 27.19 -6.84 14.91
C ALA A 256 26.85 -6.54 16.39
N MET A 257 25.57 -6.65 16.80
CA MET A 257 25.17 -6.57 18.22
C MET A 257 25.56 -7.82 18.99
N LEU A 258 25.54 -8.99 18.33
CA LEU A 258 25.83 -10.29 18.93
C LEU A 258 27.32 -10.66 18.88
N ASP A 259 28.18 -9.81 18.30
CA ASP A 259 29.62 -10.09 18.19
C ASP A 259 30.26 -10.17 19.59
N LEU A 260 30.75 -11.33 19.95
CA LEU A 260 31.38 -11.61 21.23
C LEU A 260 32.70 -10.84 21.44
N ALA A 261 33.39 -10.46 20.34
CA ALA A 261 34.66 -9.76 20.41
C ALA A 261 34.51 -8.24 20.62
N ALA A 262 33.47 -7.66 20.04
CA ALA A 262 33.16 -6.22 20.12
C ALA A 262 31.66 -5.96 19.99
N PRO A 263 30.87 -6.27 21.05
CA PRO A 263 29.43 -6.11 20.98
C PRO A 263 29.04 -4.64 20.81
N LYS A 264 28.21 -4.36 19.82
CA LYS A 264 27.71 -3.02 19.54
C LYS A 264 26.37 -2.79 20.19
N SER A 265 26.15 -1.60 20.70
CA SER A 265 24.78 -1.21 21.12
C SER A 265 23.84 -1.12 19.91
N LEU A 266 22.53 -1.27 20.11
CA LEU A 266 21.51 -1.14 19.07
C LEU A 266 21.70 0.13 18.24
N ALA A 267 21.91 1.29 18.91
CA ALA A 267 22.11 2.57 18.23
C ALA A 267 23.39 2.59 17.37
N GLN A 268 24.47 1.97 17.85
CA GLN A 268 25.72 1.86 17.09
C GLN A 268 25.57 0.94 15.90
N ALA A 269 25.03 -0.26 16.09
CA ALA A 269 24.86 -1.25 15.06
C ALA A 269 23.98 -0.73 13.92
N VAL A 270 22.86 -0.10 14.25
CA VAL A 270 21.95 0.50 13.26
C VAL A 270 22.57 1.73 12.59
N SER A 271 23.32 2.56 13.32
CA SER A 271 24.02 3.72 12.75
C SER A 271 25.11 3.32 11.74
N GLU A 272 25.86 2.28 12.02
CA GLU A 272 26.96 1.80 11.17
C GLU A 272 26.47 0.94 9.98
N SER A 273 25.26 0.39 10.05
CA SER A 273 24.67 -0.40 8.95
C SER A 273 24.37 0.42 7.68
N GLY A 274 24.39 1.76 7.77
CA GLY A 274 24.05 2.65 6.67
C GLY A 274 22.56 2.64 6.28
N VAL A 275 21.71 2.01 7.08
CA VAL A 275 20.26 1.94 6.86
C VAL A 275 19.63 3.32 7.06
N PHE A 276 20.10 4.07 8.04
CA PHE A 276 19.65 5.43 8.32
C PHE A 276 20.60 6.47 7.73
N GLU A 277 20.04 7.56 7.23
CA GLU A 277 20.81 8.75 6.91
C GLU A 277 21.55 9.29 8.17
N PRO A 278 22.71 9.95 8.02
CA PRO A 278 23.54 10.35 9.15
C PRO A 278 22.83 11.18 10.22
N VAL A 279 21.83 11.96 9.82
CA VAL A 279 21.04 12.79 10.76
C VAL A 279 20.19 11.90 11.67
N TYR A 280 19.48 10.92 11.11
CA TYR A 280 18.63 10.00 11.87
C TYR A 280 19.44 9.05 12.75
N ALA A 281 20.59 8.59 12.25
CA ALA A 281 21.54 7.79 13.03
C ALA A 281 22.06 8.54 14.28
N ARG A 282 22.32 9.84 14.14
CA ARG A 282 22.69 10.69 15.29
C ARG A 282 21.55 10.87 16.27
N MET A 283 20.31 11.08 15.80
CA MET A 283 19.13 11.16 16.66
C MET A 283 18.97 9.88 17.50
N LEU A 284 19.14 8.71 16.88
CA LEU A 284 19.07 7.42 17.56
C LEU A 284 20.17 7.28 18.63
N THR A 285 21.39 7.70 18.32
CA THR A 285 22.51 7.69 19.27
C THR A 285 22.26 8.61 20.47
N ILE A 286 21.67 9.78 20.25
CA ILE A 286 21.30 10.72 21.32
C ILE A 286 20.17 10.12 22.16
N GLY A 287 19.12 9.58 21.55
CA GLY A 287 18.01 8.91 22.23
C GLY A 287 18.46 7.75 23.10
N ALA A 288 19.45 6.96 22.63
CA ALA A 288 20.05 5.88 23.40
C ALA A 288 20.77 6.38 24.66
N ARG A 289 21.46 7.53 24.55
CA ARG A 289 22.18 8.12 25.67
C ARG A 289 21.28 8.82 26.70
N SER A 290 20.19 9.42 26.23
CA SER A 290 19.22 10.13 27.08
C SER A 290 18.14 9.20 27.68
N GLY A 291 18.09 7.93 27.29
CA GLY A 291 17.03 7.02 27.69
C GLY A 291 15.69 7.26 27.00
N SER A 292 15.67 8.11 25.96
CA SER A 292 14.46 8.44 25.17
C SER A 292 14.45 7.73 23.81
N MET A 293 14.96 6.50 23.73
CA MET A 293 15.02 5.71 22.49
C MET A 293 13.64 5.51 21.88
N GLU A 294 12.64 5.22 22.70
CA GLU A 294 11.24 5.01 22.30
C GLU A 294 10.70 6.23 21.55
N ASP A 295 10.81 7.43 22.12
CA ASP A 295 10.34 8.68 21.51
C ASP A 295 11.03 8.97 20.16
N VAL A 296 12.35 8.73 20.12
CA VAL A 296 13.12 8.94 18.89
C VAL A 296 12.70 7.97 17.80
N LEU A 297 12.58 6.68 18.10
CA LEU A 297 12.14 5.66 17.16
C LEU A 297 10.71 5.94 16.67
N GLY A 298 9.80 6.33 17.56
CA GLY A 298 8.44 6.71 17.18
C GLY A 298 8.40 7.90 16.22
N ARG A 299 9.18 8.96 16.48
CA ARG A 299 9.31 10.11 15.58
C ARG A 299 9.92 9.74 14.23
N LEU A 300 10.94 8.87 14.22
CA LEU A 300 11.57 8.40 12.98
C LEU A 300 10.60 7.56 12.15
N SER A 301 9.80 6.70 12.79
CA SER A 301 8.74 5.94 12.12
C SER A 301 7.79 6.87 11.36
N LEU A 302 7.23 7.87 12.02
CA LEU A 302 6.34 8.86 11.41
C LEU A 302 7.04 9.61 10.26
N THR A 303 8.29 10.03 10.46
CA THR A 303 9.06 10.75 9.43
C THR A 303 9.26 9.88 8.16
N PHE A 304 9.60 8.61 8.33
CA PHE A 304 9.79 7.70 7.20
C PHE A 304 8.46 7.35 6.54
N PHE A 305 7.39 7.22 7.32
CA PHE A 305 6.04 7.00 6.80
C PHE A 305 5.59 8.17 5.94
N ASP A 306 5.64 9.40 6.45
CA ASP A 306 5.28 10.60 5.71
C ASP A 306 6.14 10.76 4.44
N GLY A 307 7.44 10.45 4.54
CA GLY A 307 8.34 10.42 3.38
C GLY A 307 7.94 9.38 2.33
N ALA A 308 7.46 8.22 2.73
CA ALA A 308 6.94 7.19 1.83
C ALA A 308 5.64 7.64 1.16
N ILE A 309 4.71 8.23 1.93
CA ILE A 309 3.44 8.77 1.40
C ILE A 309 3.71 9.88 0.39
N MET A 310 4.58 10.86 0.71
CA MET A 310 4.93 11.95 -0.22
C MET A 310 5.55 11.43 -1.53
N LYS A 311 6.38 10.40 -1.47
CA LYS A 311 6.94 9.78 -2.68
C LYS A 311 5.88 9.05 -3.49
N MET A 312 4.94 8.39 -2.81
CA MET A 312 3.82 7.74 -3.47
C MET A 312 2.91 8.75 -4.16
N ASP A 313 2.62 9.88 -3.52
CA ASP A 313 1.84 10.96 -4.11
C ASP A 313 2.49 11.48 -5.40
N ARG A 314 3.80 11.75 -5.39
CA ARG A 314 4.53 12.17 -6.59
C ARG A 314 4.46 11.15 -7.73
N LEU A 315 4.46 9.86 -7.42
CA LEU A 315 4.30 8.82 -8.44
C LEU A 315 2.89 8.85 -9.05
N VAL A 316 1.87 9.02 -8.21
CA VAL A 316 0.47 9.12 -8.65
C VAL A 316 0.23 10.39 -9.45
N ASP A 317 0.74 11.52 -8.98
CA ASP A 317 0.65 12.81 -9.66
C ASP A 317 1.31 12.78 -11.05
N GLY A 318 2.33 11.96 -11.24
CA GLY A 318 2.95 11.71 -12.54
C GLY A 318 2.11 10.87 -13.51
N VAL A 319 1.17 10.07 -13.01
CA VAL A 319 0.29 9.23 -13.85
C VAL A 319 -0.75 10.09 -14.60
N GLU A 320 -1.28 11.13 -13.97
CA GLU A 320 -2.30 12.00 -14.57
C GLU A 320 -1.81 12.70 -15.85
N PRO A 321 -0.66 13.40 -15.89
CA PRO A 321 -0.13 13.98 -17.11
C PRO A 321 0.19 12.93 -18.18
N ALA A 322 0.68 11.76 -17.79
CA ALA A 322 0.96 10.67 -18.71
C ALA A 322 -0.31 10.14 -19.39
N LEU A 323 -1.40 9.97 -18.62
CA LEU A 323 -2.72 9.60 -19.15
C LEU A 323 -3.31 10.71 -20.05
N ALA A 324 -3.17 11.98 -19.68
CA ALA A 324 -3.62 13.11 -20.49
C ALA A 324 -2.87 13.16 -21.83
N ALA A 325 -1.53 12.99 -21.81
CA ALA A 325 -0.72 12.92 -23.02
C ALA A 325 -1.12 11.72 -23.90
N PHE A 326 -1.31 10.55 -23.31
CA PHE A 326 -1.79 9.36 -24.02
C PHE A 326 -3.17 9.61 -24.67
N LEU A 327 -4.11 10.21 -23.92
CA LEU A 327 -5.43 10.59 -24.44
C LEU A 327 -5.30 11.51 -25.65
N THR A 328 -4.51 12.56 -25.53
CA THR A 328 -4.31 13.53 -26.59
C THR A 328 -3.76 12.88 -27.86
N VAL A 329 -2.77 11.99 -27.71
CA VAL A 329 -2.19 11.25 -28.82
C VAL A 329 -3.23 10.27 -29.42
N ALA A 330 -3.97 9.54 -28.60
CA ALA A 330 -4.97 8.57 -29.06
C ALA A 330 -6.13 9.27 -29.81
N VAL A 331 -6.66 10.37 -29.27
CA VAL A 331 -7.71 11.16 -29.93
C VAL A 331 -7.16 11.83 -31.19
N GLY A 332 -5.95 12.40 -31.14
CA GLY A 332 -5.29 12.97 -32.30
C GLY A 332 -5.09 11.96 -33.43
N ALA A 333 -4.62 10.76 -33.09
CA ALA A 333 -4.45 9.68 -34.06
C ALA A 333 -5.78 9.24 -34.69
N THR A 334 -6.87 9.16 -33.91
CA THR A 334 -8.20 8.83 -34.44
C THR A 334 -8.74 9.94 -35.34
N LEU A 335 -8.54 11.22 -34.98
CA LEU A 335 -8.92 12.35 -35.85
C LEU A 335 -8.14 12.35 -37.16
N VAL A 336 -6.83 12.12 -37.11
CA VAL A 336 -6.00 11.99 -38.32
C VAL A 336 -6.47 10.81 -39.16
N SER A 337 -6.81 9.67 -38.55
CA SER A 337 -7.35 8.49 -39.24
C SER A 337 -8.65 8.79 -39.98
N VAL A 338 -9.50 9.64 -39.43
CA VAL A 338 -10.79 10.04 -40.07
C VAL A 338 -10.53 11.11 -41.14
N MET A 339 -9.54 12.01 -40.97
CA MET A 339 -9.26 13.07 -41.94
C MET A 339 -8.44 12.62 -43.16
N LEU A 340 -7.59 11.61 -43.02
CA LEU A 340 -6.75 11.09 -44.10
C LEU A 340 -7.55 10.68 -45.35
N PRO A 341 -8.65 9.95 -45.25
CA PRO A 341 -9.51 9.63 -46.38
C PRO A 341 -10.12 10.86 -47.04
N LEU A 342 -10.54 11.87 -46.23
CA LEU A 342 -11.12 13.12 -46.79
C LEU A 342 -10.11 13.93 -47.60
N ILE A 343 -8.84 14.04 -47.13
CA ILE A 343 -7.77 14.69 -47.87
C ILE A 343 -7.47 13.97 -49.17
N GLY A 344 -7.53 12.63 -49.17
CA GLY A 344 -7.36 11.83 -50.37
C GLY A 344 -8.45 12.11 -51.43
N ILE A 345 -9.71 12.28 -51.01
CA ILE A 345 -10.81 12.66 -51.90
C ILE A 345 -10.59 14.05 -52.51
N MET A 346 -10.23 15.04 -51.68
CA MET A 346 -9.98 16.40 -52.16
C MET A 346 -8.80 16.48 -53.15
N GLY A 347 -7.76 15.67 -52.96
CA GLY A 347 -6.61 15.60 -53.85
C GLY A 347 -6.91 14.87 -55.18
N SER A 348 -7.99 14.08 -55.27
CA SER A 348 -8.41 13.41 -56.51
C SER A 348 -9.40 14.18 -57.36
N ILE A 349 -9.99 15.25 -56.82
CA ILE A 349 -10.99 16.13 -57.52
C ILE A 349 -10.34 17.41 -58.05
N GLY A 350 -9.16 17.78 -57.63
CA GLY A 350 -8.35 18.90 -58.14
C GLY A 350 -7.26 18.40 -59.06
#